data_cd531b74207af3e6f6c4f5f7affbc498
#
_entry.id   cd531b74207af3e6f6c4f5f7affbc498
#
_cell.length_a   1.000
_cell.length_b   1.000
_cell.length_c   1.000
_cell.angle_alpha   90.00
_cell.angle_beta   90.00
_cell.angle_gamma   90.00
#
_symmetry.space_group_name_H-M   'P 1'
#
loop_
_entity.id
_entity.type
_entity.pdbx_description
1 polymer ?
#
loop_
_entity_poly.entity_id
_entity_poly.type
_entity_poly.pdbx_seq_one_letter_code
_entity_poly.pdbx_strand_id
1 'polypeptide(L)'
;MIEFWVGVDGGGTHTRARIRNNAGKLLGEGRAAGSNLELGIALAHGHVLAAIDQARIDAGLPRESEQRMGVGLALASAELADCYHAMLTMPFPFARVKLTSDAFGACLGAFDGQEGAILIAGTGSAGLIYREGRLRTCSGRGFPVSDLGSGAWLGLRAIQQSLLCHDGILPPSTLAVRLMDHFKRDQAEVVRWAAHAIPADYGRFAPWVFDAASDGDELATALLDETCAQLGMLLEGMTQLGADRIALLGGIGTRLAPRLGHFHLVAPKRDALEGAILFARTEALPCLHP
;
A
#
# COMPACT_ATOMS: atom_id res chain seq x y z
N MET A 1 -32.49 -3.58 -6.42
CA MET A 1 -31.70 -2.73 -7.36
C MET A 1 -30.62 -2.03 -6.56
N ILE A 2 -29.37 -1.96 -7.07
CA ILE A 2 -28.27 -1.28 -6.38
C ILE A 2 -28.44 0.24 -6.52
N GLU A 3 -28.38 0.96 -5.41
CA GLU A 3 -28.51 2.42 -5.33
C GLU A 3 -27.21 3.07 -4.84
N PHE A 4 -26.41 2.33 -4.10
CA PHE A 4 -25.17 2.81 -3.48
C PHE A 4 -23.99 1.93 -3.89
N TRP A 5 -22.86 2.57 -4.11
CA TRP A 5 -21.62 1.91 -4.45
C TRP A 5 -20.60 2.17 -3.35
N VAL A 6 -20.02 1.10 -2.85
CA VAL A 6 -19.07 1.14 -1.75
C VAL A 6 -17.73 0.64 -2.25
N GLY A 7 -16.69 1.41 -2.03
CA GLY A 7 -15.30 0.99 -2.19
C GLY A 7 -14.67 0.80 -0.85
N VAL A 8 -13.97 -0.32 -0.68
CA VAL A 8 -13.16 -0.61 0.50
C VAL A 8 -11.72 -0.81 0.08
N ASP A 9 -10.81 -0.14 0.77
CA ASP A 9 -9.36 -0.27 0.64
C ASP A 9 -8.80 -0.73 1.99
N GLY A 10 -8.24 -1.94 2.03
CA GLY A 10 -7.82 -2.59 3.26
C GLY A 10 -6.44 -3.22 3.17
N GLY A 11 -5.52 -2.70 3.99
CA GLY A 11 -4.15 -3.18 4.14
C GLY A 11 -3.87 -3.74 5.53
N GLY A 12 -2.57 -3.86 5.87
CA GLY A 12 -2.14 -4.40 7.15
C GLY A 12 -2.46 -3.54 8.37
N THR A 13 -2.63 -2.22 8.21
CA THR A 13 -2.76 -1.27 9.32
C THR A 13 -4.14 -0.67 9.44
N HIS A 14 -4.76 -0.35 8.31
CA HIS A 14 -6.04 0.38 8.26
C HIS A 14 -6.93 -0.20 7.17
N THR A 15 -8.24 -0.07 7.39
CA THR A 15 -9.30 -0.28 6.40
C THR A 15 -10.06 1.03 6.24
N ARG A 16 -10.33 1.41 4.99
CA ARG A 16 -11.12 2.60 4.65
C ARG A 16 -12.31 2.18 3.80
N ALA A 17 -13.45 2.83 3.97
CA ALA A 17 -14.63 2.65 3.15
C ALA A 17 -15.17 4.00 2.67
N ARG A 18 -15.75 4.03 1.46
CA ARG A 18 -16.37 5.20 0.87
C ARG A 18 -17.67 4.81 0.19
N ILE A 19 -18.74 5.57 0.42
CA ILE A 19 -20.06 5.35 -0.19
C ILE A 19 -20.37 6.47 -1.18
N ARG A 20 -20.78 6.09 -2.39
CA ARG A 20 -21.32 6.99 -3.41
C ARG A 20 -22.71 6.53 -3.86
N ASN A 21 -23.55 7.47 -4.26
CA ASN A 21 -24.81 7.15 -4.94
C ASN A 21 -24.58 6.88 -6.45
N ASN A 22 -25.64 6.49 -7.16
CA ASN A 22 -25.57 6.22 -8.60
C ASN A 22 -25.12 7.45 -9.44
N ALA A 23 -25.36 8.67 -8.96
CA ALA A 23 -24.91 9.91 -9.59
C ALA A 23 -23.45 10.24 -9.29
N GLY A 24 -22.74 9.40 -8.51
CA GLY A 24 -21.34 9.59 -8.13
C GLY A 24 -21.11 10.58 -6.98
N LYS A 25 -22.17 11.08 -6.34
CA LYS A 25 -22.04 11.96 -5.16
C LYS A 25 -21.47 11.17 -3.98
N LEU A 26 -20.45 11.69 -3.33
CA LEU A 26 -19.94 11.19 -2.06
C LEU A 26 -21.01 11.36 -0.98
N LEU A 27 -21.30 10.29 -0.26
CA LEU A 27 -22.29 10.29 0.83
C LEU A 27 -21.65 10.15 2.19
N GLY A 28 -20.63 9.29 2.34
CA GLY A 28 -19.96 9.10 3.61
C GLY A 28 -18.69 8.29 3.49
N GLU A 29 -17.83 8.38 4.50
CA GLU A 29 -16.58 7.66 4.64
C GLU A 29 -16.46 7.02 6.03
N GLY A 30 -15.72 5.90 6.10
CA GLY A 30 -15.49 5.20 7.35
C GLY A 30 -14.11 4.57 7.41
N ARG A 31 -13.68 4.23 8.63
CA ARG A 31 -12.38 3.64 8.89
C ARG A 31 -12.47 2.53 9.94
N ALA A 32 -11.58 1.54 9.83
CA ALA A 32 -11.41 0.50 10.84
C ALA A 32 -9.93 0.06 10.90
N ALA A 33 -9.61 -0.90 11.75
CA ALA A 33 -8.30 -1.53 11.82
C ALA A 33 -7.99 -2.32 10.53
N GLY A 34 -6.75 -2.78 10.37
CA GLY A 34 -6.29 -3.46 9.16
C GLY A 34 -7.10 -4.70 8.79
N SER A 35 -7.30 -4.91 7.48
CA SER A 35 -8.02 -6.04 6.91
C SER A 35 -7.19 -6.81 5.87
N ASN A 36 -5.86 -6.88 6.06
CA ASN A 36 -5.04 -7.84 5.33
C ASN A 36 -5.54 -9.26 5.65
N LEU A 37 -5.81 -10.06 4.62
CA LEU A 37 -6.45 -11.37 4.75
C LEU A 37 -5.58 -12.39 5.50
N GLU A 38 -4.26 -12.24 5.48
CA GLU A 38 -3.33 -13.08 6.25
C GLU A 38 -3.36 -12.81 7.77
N LEU A 39 -3.94 -11.70 8.22
CA LEU A 39 -4.17 -11.45 9.66
C LEU A 39 -5.30 -12.33 10.21
N GLY A 40 -6.04 -12.99 9.34
CA GLY A 40 -7.17 -13.86 9.66
C GLY A 40 -8.47 -13.39 9.00
N ILE A 41 -9.12 -14.28 8.26
CA ILE A 41 -10.30 -13.97 7.43
C ILE A 41 -11.45 -13.38 8.27
N ALA A 42 -11.77 -13.97 9.42
CA ALA A 42 -12.85 -13.49 10.28
C ALA A 42 -12.55 -12.08 10.84
N LEU A 43 -11.29 -11.81 11.20
CA LEU A 43 -10.85 -10.50 11.67
C LEU A 43 -10.96 -9.46 10.56
N ALA A 44 -10.41 -9.74 9.38
CA ALA A 44 -10.46 -8.87 8.21
C ALA A 44 -11.91 -8.57 7.80
N HIS A 45 -12.78 -9.57 7.75
CA HIS A 45 -14.20 -9.42 7.49
C HIS A 45 -14.88 -8.48 8.50
N GLY A 46 -14.60 -8.65 9.81
CA GLY A 46 -15.14 -7.78 10.86
C GLY A 46 -14.71 -6.32 10.66
N HIS A 47 -13.44 -6.08 10.30
CA HIS A 47 -12.95 -4.72 10.07
C HIS A 47 -13.52 -4.10 8.78
N VAL A 48 -13.72 -4.89 7.72
CA VAL A 48 -14.41 -4.46 6.49
C VAL A 48 -15.83 -4.01 6.82
N LEU A 49 -16.60 -4.83 7.54
CA LEU A 49 -17.97 -4.48 7.95
C LEU A 49 -18.01 -3.25 8.84
N ALA A 50 -17.08 -3.12 9.79
CA ALA A 50 -16.99 -1.95 10.66
C ALA A 50 -16.69 -0.66 9.89
N ALA A 51 -15.78 -0.69 8.90
CA ALA A 51 -15.48 0.46 8.06
C ALA A 51 -16.70 0.87 7.20
N ILE A 52 -17.42 -0.10 6.63
CA ILE A 52 -18.63 0.17 5.83
C ILE A 52 -19.75 0.70 6.72
N ASP A 53 -19.95 0.14 7.92
CA ASP A 53 -20.97 0.61 8.86
C ASP A 53 -20.71 2.05 9.31
N GLN A 54 -19.45 2.40 9.60
CA GLN A 54 -19.08 3.78 9.91
C GLN A 54 -19.36 4.72 8.73
N ALA A 55 -19.03 4.32 7.49
CA ALA A 55 -19.33 5.11 6.30
C ALA A 55 -20.84 5.26 6.09
N ARG A 56 -21.64 4.23 6.40
CA ARG A 56 -23.09 4.26 6.33
C ARG A 56 -23.67 5.25 7.34
N ILE A 57 -23.16 5.26 8.57
CA ILE A 57 -23.56 6.20 9.63
C ILE A 57 -23.22 7.63 9.22
N ASP A 58 -22.01 7.86 8.72
CA ASP A 58 -21.54 9.16 8.22
C ASP A 58 -22.41 9.66 7.06
N ALA A 59 -22.90 8.76 6.20
CA ALA A 59 -23.82 9.04 5.11
C ALA A 59 -25.27 9.30 5.57
N GLY A 60 -25.60 9.10 6.85
CA GLY A 60 -26.99 9.17 7.36
C GLY A 60 -27.92 8.09 6.79
N LEU A 61 -27.38 6.97 6.30
CA LEU A 61 -28.16 5.90 5.69
C LEU A 61 -28.67 4.90 6.74
N PRO A 62 -29.94 4.47 6.67
CA PRO A 62 -30.47 3.43 7.56
C PRO A 62 -29.87 2.05 7.23
N ARG A 63 -29.93 1.09 8.17
CA ARG A 63 -29.30 -0.22 8.02
C ARG A 63 -29.89 -1.03 6.84
N GLU A 64 -31.15 -0.87 6.54
CA GLU A 64 -31.84 -1.50 5.42
C GLU A 64 -31.25 -1.12 4.06
N SER A 65 -30.49 -0.01 3.99
CA SER A 65 -29.80 0.40 2.76
C SER A 65 -28.68 -0.55 2.34
N GLU A 66 -28.17 -1.38 3.26
CA GLU A 66 -27.13 -2.40 2.99
C GLU A 66 -27.55 -3.34 1.85
N GLN A 67 -28.81 -3.77 1.82
CA GLN A 67 -29.36 -4.62 0.77
C GLN A 67 -29.44 -3.96 -0.62
N ARG A 68 -29.12 -2.68 -0.71
CA ARG A 68 -29.05 -1.88 -1.95
C ARG A 68 -27.64 -1.41 -2.27
N MET A 69 -26.63 -1.95 -1.57
CA MET A 69 -25.22 -1.63 -1.78
C MET A 69 -24.55 -2.66 -2.70
N GLY A 70 -23.80 -2.15 -3.69
CA GLY A 70 -22.79 -2.93 -4.43
C GLY A 70 -21.40 -2.57 -3.90
N VAL A 71 -20.68 -3.56 -3.42
CA VAL A 71 -19.41 -3.38 -2.69
C VAL A 71 -18.24 -3.94 -3.48
N GLY A 72 -17.19 -3.15 -3.66
CA GLY A 72 -15.88 -3.56 -4.15
C GLY A 72 -14.89 -3.56 -3.00
N LEU A 73 -14.31 -4.71 -2.74
CA LEU A 73 -13.27 -4.92 -1.75
C LEU A 73 -11.92 -4.97 -2.45
N ALA A 74 -11.02 -4.05 -2.14
CA ALA A 74 -9.63 -4.04 -2.57
C ALA A 74 -8.77 -4.33 -1.32
N LEU A 75 -8.38 -5.60 -1.12
CA LEU A 75 -7.76 -6.05 0.11
C LEU A 75 -6.38 -6.65 -0.13
N ALA A 76 -5.44 -6.34 0.76
CA ALA A 76 -4.12 -6.95 0.78
C ALA A 76 -4.22 -8.46 0.98
N SER A 77 -3.35 -9.21 0.29
CA SER A 77 -3.29 -10.67 0.22
C SER A 77 -4.50 -11.35 -0.45
N ALA A 78 -5.36 -10.59 -1.16
CA ALA A 78 -6.41 -11.18 -2.00
C ALA A 78 -5.86 -11.88 -3.25
N GLU A 79 -4.60 -11.70 -3.61
CA GLU A 79 -3.88 -12.46 -4.64
C GLU A 79 -3.60 -13.92 -4.23
N LEU A 80 -3.70 -14.25 -2.94
CA LEU A 80 -3.61 -15.62 -2.44
C LEU A 80 -4.98 -16.31 -2.61
N ALA A 81 -5.05 -17.35 -3.44
CA ALA A 81 -6.31 -18.00 -3.80
C ALA A 81 -7.11 -18.48 -2.59
N ASP A 82 -6.43 -19.08 -1.60
CA ASP A 82 -7.09 -19.56 -0.37
C ASP A 82 -7.71 -18.40 0.42
N CYS A 83 -7.01 -17.28 0.57
CA CYS A 83 -7.52 -16.08 1.23
C CYS A 83 -8.70 -15.47 0.46
N TYR A 84 -8.58 -15.38 -0.86
CA TYR A 84 -9.62 -14.87 -1.75
C TYR A 84 -10.93 -15.65 -1.61
N HIS A 85 -10.86 -16.99 -1.78
CA HIS A 85 -12.02 -17.83 -1.69
C HIS A 85 -12.62 -17.85 -0.27
N ALA A 86 -11.78 -17.93 0.77
CA ALA A 86 -12.24 -17.89 2.14
C ALA A 86 -12.99 -16.58 2.46
N MET A 87 -12.49 -15.43 1.99
CA MET A 87 -13.16 -14.14 2.20
C MET A 87 -14.51 -14.06 1.50
N LEU A 88 -14.64 -14.59 0.28
CA LEU A 88 -15.90 -14.58 -0.47
C LEU A 88 -16.96 -15.54 0.10
N THR A 89 -16.56 -16.53 0.93
CA THR A 89 -17.51 -17.39 1.65
C THR A 89 -18.10 -16.73 2.91
N MET A 90 -17.53 -15.63 3.36
CA MET A 90 -18.05 -14.89 4.51
C MET A 90 -19.41 -14.25 4.21
N PRO A 91 -20.32 -14.19 5.20
CA PRO A 91 -21.64 -13.60 4.99
C PRO A 91 -21.57 -12.08 4.87
N PHE A 92 -22.13 -11.54 3.81
CA PHE A 92 -22.26 -10.09 3.59
C PHE A 92 -23.73 -9.69 3.46
N PRO A 93 -24.19 -8.59 4.09
CA PRO A 93 -25.58 -8.13 4.01
C PRO A 93 -25.88 -7.34 2.72
N PHE A 94 -24.93 -7.28 1.78
CA PHE A 94 -24.98 -6.41 0.60
C PHE A 94 -25.60 -7.10 -0.61
N ALA A 95 -26.17 -6.31 -1.53
CA ALA A 95 -26.74 -6.82 -2.77
C ALA A 95 -25.71 -7.53 -3.66
N ARG A 96 -24.47 -7.08 -3.64
CA ARG A 96 -23.36 -7.64 -4.39
C ARG A 96 -22.04 -7.32 -3.70
N VAL A 97 -21.12 -8.28 -3.69
CA VAL A 97 -19.74 -8.10 -3.25
C VAL A 97 -18.80 -8.62 -4.32
N LYS A 98 -17.76 -7.84 -4.64
CA LYS A 98 -16.64 -8.23 -5.49
C LYS A 98 -15.34 -7.99 -4.73
N LEU A 99 -14.39 -8.92 -4.86
CA LEU A 99 -13.09 -8.86 -4.18
C LEU A 99 -11.95 -8.78 -5.20
N THR A 100 -10.98 -7.92 -4.94
CA THR A 100 -9.73 -7.83 -5.68
C THR A 100 -8.58 -7.47 -4.74
N SER A 101 -7.33 -7.42 -5.24
CA SER A 101 -6.20 -6.96 -4.44
C SER A 101 -6.23 -5.44 -4.24
N ASP A 102 -5.63 -4.98 -3.14
CA ASP A 102 -5.40 -3.57 -2.86
C ASP A 102 -4.60 -2.88 -3.98
N ALA A 103 -3.59 -3.57 -4.52
CA ALA A 103 -2.81 -3.08 -5.65
C ALA A 103 -3.68 -2.88 -6.91
N PHE A 104 -4.59 -3.81 -7.25
CA PHE A 104 -5.45 -3.62 -8.41
C PHE A 104 -6.49 -2.52 -8.17
N GLY A 105 -7.06 -2.43 -6.97
CA GLY A 105 -7.91 -1.30 -6.58
C GLY A 105 -7.19 0.04 -6.74
N ALA A 106 -5.94 0.14 -6.28
CA ALA A 106 -5.11 1.33 -6.45
C ALA A 106 -4.82 1.63 -7.92
N CYS A 107 -4.55 0.62 -8.75
CA CYS A 107 -4.33 0.77 -10.19
C CYS A 107 -5.57 1.32 -10.90
N LEU A 108 -6.74 0.74 -10.63
CA LEU A 108 -8.00 1.22 -11.20
C LEU A 108 -8.29 2.68 -10.80
N GLY A 109 -8.01 3.06 -9.56
CA GLY A 109 -8.12 4.43 -9.11
C GLY A 109 -7.14 5.36 -9.83
N ALA A 110 -5.87 4.98 -9.91
CA ALA A 110 -4.83 5.79 -10.53
C ALA A 110 -5.12 6.08 -12.02
N PHE A 111 -5.74 5.16 -12.74
CA PHE A 111 -6.01 5.27 -14.17
C PHE A 111 -7.49 5.42 -14.53
N ASP A 112 -8.36 5.67 -13.54
CA ASP A 112 -9.81 5.84 -13.75
C ASP A 112 -10.45 4.65 -14.48
N GLY A 113 -10.06 3.42 -14.07
CA GLY A 113 -10.50 2.16 -14.67
C GLY A 113 -9.81 1.77 -15.98
N GLN A 114 -8.92 2.61 -16.51
CA GLN A 114 -8.14 2.32 -17.71
C GLN A 114 -6.92 1.47 -17.38
N GLU A 115 -6.33 0.86 -18.42
CA GLU A 115 -5.05 0.17 -18.34
C GLU A 115 -3.91 1.11 -17.92
N GLY A 116 -2.93 0.60 -17.21
CA GLY A 116 -1.76 1.30 -16.74
C GLY A 116 -0.99 0.48 -15.72
N ALA A 117 0.02 1.05 -15.11
CA ALA A 117 0.83 0.37 -14.12
C ALA A 117 1.03 1.25 -12.88
N ILE A 118 1.17 0.62 -11.73
CA ILE A 118 1.51 1.29 -10.48
C ILE A 118 2.74 0.66 -9.85
N LEU A 119 3.57 1.48 -9.25
CA LEU A 119 4.58 1.07 -8.28
C LEU A 119 4.21 1.68 -6.93
N ILE A 120 3.84 0.86 -5.98
CA ILE A 120 3.58 1.29 -4.60
C ILE A 120 4.89 1.21 -3.83
N ALA A 121 5.30 2.29 -3.19
CA ALA A 121 6.40 2.32 -2.23
C ALA A 121 5.92 3.01 -0.94
N GLY A 122 5.51 2.20 0.01
CA GLY A 122 5.05 2.55 1.36
C GLY A 122 5.89 1.85 2.40
N THR A 123 5.28 1.17 3.37
CA THR A 123 5.99 0.27 4.30
C THR A 123 6.66 -0.88 3.54
N GLY A 124 5.95 -1.52 2.60
CA GLY A 124 6.49 -2.43 1.60
C GLY A 124 6.56 -1.77 0.22
N SER A 125 7.01 -2.52 -0.81
CA SER A 125 6.94 -2.08 -2.20
C SER A 125 6.46 -3.17 -3.13
N ALA A 126 5.53 -2.83 -4.05
CA ALA A 126 4.98 -3.76 -5.02
C ALA A 126 4.60 -3.05 -6.31
N GLY A 127 4.84 -3.69 -7.45
CA GLY A 127 4.43 -3.23 -8.76
C GLY A 127 3.26 -4.07 -9.29
N LEU A 128 2.35 -3.42 -10.00
CA LEU A 128 1.26 -4.06 -10.75
C LEU A 128 1.16 -3.42 -12.13
N ILE A 129 1.07 -4.26 -13.17
CA ILE A 129 0.78 -3.85 -14.55
C ILE A 129 -0.59 -4.42 -14.91
N TYR A 130 -1.51 -3.54 -15.30
CA TYR A 130 -2.79 -3.89 -15.90
C TYR A 130 -2.75 -3.54 -17.39
N ARG A 131 -2.72 -4.56 -18.24
CA ARG A 131 -2.61 -4.41 -19.68
C ARG A 131 -3.29 -5.54 -20.44
N GLU A 132 -3.99 -5.23 -21.54
CA GLU A 132 -4.69 -6.19 -22.40
C GLU A 132 -5.65 -7.10 -21.61
N GLY A 133 -6.34 -6.50 -20.63
CA GLY A 133 -7.25 -7.22 -19.74
C GLY A 133 -6.56 -8.18 -18.76
N ARG A 134 -5.23 -8.14 -18.62
CA ARG A 134 -4.44 -9.04 -17.77
C ARG A 134 -3.72 -8.28 -16.67
N LEU A 135 -3.53 -8.95 -15.54
CA LEU A 135 -2.78 -8.45 -14.40
C LEU A 135 -1.42 -9.14 -14.32
N ARG A 136 -0.38 -8.36 -14.09
CA ARG A 136 0.98 -8.88 -13.83
C ARG A 136 1.56 -8.17 -12.63
N THR A 137 1.88 -8.91 -11.58
CA THR A 137 2.56 -8.39 -10.39
C THR A 137 4.08 -8.41 -10.59
N CYS A 138 4.76 -7.39 -10.06
CA CYS A 138 6.21 -7.21 -10.09
C CYS A 138 6.69 -6.90 -8.69
N SER A 139 7.72 -7.61 -8.16
CA SER A 139 8.18 -7.44 -6.78
C SER A 139 7.06 -7.71 -5.75
N GLY A 140 7.15 -7.16 -4.53
CA GLY A 140 6.09 -7.27 -3.52
C GLY A 140 5.94 -8.67 -2.92
N ARG A 141 7.07 -9.38 -2.72
CA ARG A 141 7.07 -10.73 -2.12
C ARG A 141 7.36 -10.70 -0.61
N GLY A 142 7.29 -9.52 -0.03
CA GLY A 142 7.48 -9.29 1.39
C GLY A 142 8.93 -9.00 1.80
N PHE A 143 9.04 -8.26 2.88
CA PHE A 143 10.30 -7.92 3.55
C PHE A 143 10.79 -9.09 4.41
N PRO A 144 12.11 -9.34 4.53
CA PRO A 144 13.22 -8.59 3.92
C PRO A 144 13.68 -9.11 2.54
N VAL A 145 12.99 -10.13 2.01
CA VAL A 145 13.40 -10.86 0.79
C VAL A 145 13.12 -10.03 -0.47
N SER A 146 12.11 -9.21 -0.43
CA SER A 146 11.66 -8.33 -1.50
C SER A 146 11.48 -6.91 -0.95
N ASP A 147 10.49 -6.16 -1.43
CA ASP A 147 10.13 -4.82 -0.96
C ASP A 147 11.25 -3.79 -1.10
N LEU A 148 12.06 -3.91 -2.15
CA LEU A 148 13.19 -3.02 -2.45
C LEU A 148 12.71 -1.57 -2.59
N GLY A 149 13.44 -0.63 -1.98
CA GLY A 149 13.10 0.79 -2.01
C GLY A 149 11.87 1.17 -1.16
N SER A 150 11.34 0.26 -0.34
CA SER A 150 10.27 0.54 0.61
C SER A 150 10.76 1.24 1.88
N GLY A 151 9.82 1.69 2.72
CA GLY A 151 10.13 2.25 4.03
C GLY A 151 10.80 1.26 4.98
N ALA A 152 10.36 -0.01 4.96
CA ALA A 152 10.99 -1.06 5.76
C ALA A 152 12.43 -1.34 5.27
N TRP A 153 12.64 -1.39 3.97
CA TRP A 153 13.96 -1.55 3.37
C TRP A 153 14.87 -0.36 3.73
N LEU A 154 14.38 0.88 3.58
CA LEU A 154 15.13 2.08 3.94
C LEU A 154 15.49 2.11 5.43
N GLY A 155 14.56 1.74 6.30
CA GLY A 155 14.80 1.66 7.75
C GLY A 155 15.83 0.60 8.12
N LEU A 156 15.79 -0.57 7.49
CA LEU A 156 16.81 -1.61 7.65
C LEU A 156 18.20 -1.10 7.24
N ARG A 157 18.29 -0.47 6.05
CA ARG A 157 19.55 0.10 5.57
C ARG A 157 20.08 1.18 6.52
N ALA A 158 19.19 2.05 7.01
CA ALA A 158 19.57 3.08 7.98
C ALA A 158 20.16 2.49 9.27
N ILE A 159 19.55 1.44 9.83
CA ILE A 159 20.09 0.74 11.02
C ILE A 159 21.46 0.10 10.71
N GLN A 160 21.58 -0.60 9.59
CA GLN A 160 22.83 -1.25 9.18
C GLN A 160 23.99 -0.23 9.05
N GLN A 161 23.75 0.88 8.38
CA GLN A 161 24.75 1.92 8.20
C GLN A 161 25.09 2.64 9.51
N SER A 162 24.08 2.84 10.38
CA SER A 162 24.27 3.47 11.69
C SER A 162 25.15 2.63 12.62
N LEU A 163 25.05 1.30 12.57
CA LEU A 163 25.93 0.40 13.29
C LEU A 163 27.38 0.54 12.79
N LEU A 164 27.60 0.64 11.47
CA LEU A 164 28.93 0.85 10.90
C LEU A 164 29.53 2.21 11.30
N CYS A 165 28.72 3.26 11.38
CA CYS A 165 29.16 4.55 11.93
C CYS A 165 29.52 4.45 13.40
N HIS A 166 28.71 3.70 14.18
CA HIS A 166 28.96 3.49 15.61
C HIS A 166 30.27 2.71 15.86
N ASP A 167 30.58 1.75 14.99
CA ASP A 167 31.84 0.97 15.02
C ASP A 167 33.06 1.75 14.49
N GLY A 168 32.87 2.98 13.96
CA GLY A 168 33.93 3.80 13.39
C GLY A 168 34.41 3.32 12.01
N ILE A 169 33.64 2.45 11.34
CA ILE A 169 33.94 1.97 9.97
C ILE A 169 33.51 3.02 8.94
N LEU A 170 32.41 3.71 9.18
CA LEU A 170 31.91 4.81 8.36
C LEU A 170 32.06 6.15 9.11
N PRO A 171 32.10 7.27 8.37
CA PRO A 171 32.13 8.61 8.97
C PRO A 171 30.95 8.86 9.92
N PRO A 172 31.12 9.74 10.92
CA PRO A 172 30.02 10.13 11.81
C PRO A 172 28.85 10.75 11.04
N SER A 173 27.62 10.45 11.47
CA SER A 173 26.37 10.94 10.88
C SER A 173 25.37 11.30 11.98
N THR A 174 24.64 12.39 11.80
CA THR A 174 23.59 12.81 12.74
C THR A 174 22.43 11.80 12.76
N LEU A 175 22.11 11.20 11.60
CA LEU A 175 21.14 10.11 11.50
C LEU A 175 21.60 8.91 12.32
N ALA A 176 22.88 8.52 12.20
CA ALA A 176 23.42 7.38 12.94
C ALA A 176 23.39 7.61 14.45
N VAL A 177 23.76 8.83 14.91
CA VAL A 177 23.65 9.19 16.33
C VAL A 177 22.22 9.09 16.83
N ARG A 178 21.25 9.66 16.09
CA ARG A 178 19.81 9.61 16.45
C ARG A 178 19.29 8.17 16.54
N LEU A 179 19.68 7.32 15.59
CA LEU A 179 19.29 5.92 15.60
C LEU A 179 19.91 5.14 16.74
N MET A 180 21.20 5.33 17.00
CA MET A 180 21.87 4.67 18.13
C MET A 180 21.37 5.16 19.48
N ASP A 181 21.04 6.44 19.62
CA ASP A 181 20.42 6.98 20.83
C ASP A 181 19.03 6.35 21.10
N HIS A 182 18.25 6.06 20.06
CA HIS A 182 16.99 5.33 20.16
C HIS A 182 17.19 3.94 20.80
N PHE A 183 18.29 3.27 20.49
CA PHE A 183 18.70 1.98 21.05
C PHE A 183 19.66 2.14 22.25
N LYS A 184 19.65 3.30 22.93
CA LYS A 184 20.48 3.60 24.12
C LYS A 184 21.99 3.41 23.87
N ARG A 185 22.43 3.52 22.62
CA ARG A 185 23.80 3.24 22.15
C ARG A 185 24.26 1.80 22.47
N ASP A 186 23.34 0.88 22.64
CA ASP A 186 23.61 -0.54 22.91
C ASP A 186 23.34 -1.38 21.64
N GLN A 187 24.40 -1.88 21.03
CA GLN A 187 24.31 -2.76 19.86
C GLN A 187 23.53 -4.07 20.16
N ALA A 188 23.63 -4.58 21.40
CA ALA A 188 22.88 -5.75 21.82
C ALA A 188 21.37 -5.49 21.85
N GLU A 189 20.97 -4.25 22.15
CA GLU A 189 19.57 -3.82 22.08
C GLU A 189 19.06 -3.81 20.63
N VAL A 190 19.88 -3.33 19.69
CA VAL A 190 19.53 -3.38 18.25
C VAL A 190 19.29 -4.82 17.81
N VAL A 191 20.18 -5.75 18.20
CA VAL A 191 20.08 -7.18 17.84
C VAL A 191 18.82 -7.82 18.45
N ARG A 192 18.57 -7.58 19.74
CA ARG A 192 17.35 -8.08 20.42
C ARG A 192 16.08 -7.56 19.77
N TRP A 193 16.04 -6.27 19.45
CA TRP A 193 14.90 -5.65 18.77
C TRP A 193 14.71 -6.25 17.36
N ALA A 194 15.79 -6.38 16.56
CA ALA A 194 15.72 -6.89 15.18
C ALA A 194 15.22 -8.34 15.11
N ALA A 195 15.44 -9.16 16.15
CA ALA A 195 14.97 -10.54 16.20
C ALA A 195 13.42 -10.67 16.21
N HIS A 196 12.71 -9.60 16.57
CA HIS A 196 11.24 -9.59 16.68
C HIS A 196 10.58 -8.50 15.83
N ALA A 197 11.37 -7.60 15.22
CA ALA A 197 10.86 -6.47 14.47
C ALA A 197 10.15 -6.90 13.18
N ILE A 198 8.97 -6.36 12.98
CA ILE A 198 8.18 -6.54 11.76
C ILE A 198 8.45 -5.39 10.76
N PRO A 199 8.05 -5.49 9.47
CA PRO A 199 8.32 -4.47 8.46
C PRO A 199 7.94 -3.05 8.90
N ALA A 200 6.81 -2.88 9.61
CA ALA A 200 6.36 -1.59 10.12
C ALA A 200 7.34 -0.96 11.13
N ASP A 201 8.01 -1.79 11.93
CA ASP A 201 8.99 -1.31 12.91
C ASP A 201 10.24 -0.72 12.23
N TYR A 202 10.68 -1.32 11.14
CA TYR A 202 11.75 -0.76 10.30
C TYR A 202 11.27 0.51 9.59
N GLY A 203 10.07 0.47 9.00
CA GLY A 203 9.50 1.58 8.23
C GLY A 203 9.33 2.86 9.04
N ARG A 204 9.19 2.77 10.35
CA ARG A 204 9.09 3.95 11.25
C ARG A 204 10.35 4.83 11.26
N PHE A 205 11.50 4.31 10.84
CA PHE A 205 12.74 5.07 10.76
C PHE A 205 12.90 5.82 9.42
N ALA A 206 12.11 5.47 8.40
CA ALA A 206 12.19 6.14 7.11
C ALA A 206 11.99 7.67 7.20
N PRO A 207 11.03 8.23 7.95
CA PRO A 207 10.93 9.68 8.16
C PRO A 207 12.23 10.31 8.69
N TRP A 208 12.95 9.64 9.57
CA TRP A 208 14.21 10.17 10.14
C TRP A 208 15.30 10.30 9.09
N VAL A 209 15.35 9.38 8.10
CA VAL A 209 16.27 9.46 6.98
C VAL A 209 15.95 10.69 6.13
N PHE A 210 14.67 10.94 5.83
CA PHE A 210 14.27 12.12 5.07
C PHE A 210 14.56 13.42 5.80
N ASP A 211 14.31 13.46 7.12
CA ASP A 211 14.59 14.64 7.94
C ASP A 211 16.10 14.93 7.95
N ALA A 212 16.93 13.94 8.26
CA ALA A 212 18.38 14.08 8.29
C ALA A 212 18.97 14.48 6.92
N ALA A 213 18.46 13.91 5.82
CA ALA A 213 18.88 14.31 4.48
C ALA A 213 18.53 15.77 4.17
N SER A 214 17.38 16.25 4.65
CA SER A 214 16.97 17.65 4.52
C SER A 214 17.89 18.59 5.33
N ASP A 215 18.45 18.09 6.45
CA ASP A 215 19.40 18.80 7.29
C ASP A 215 20.86 18.68 6.79
N GLY A 216 21.08 18.03 5.64
CA GLY A 216 22.38 17.92 4.99
C GLY A 216 23.24 16.74 5.45
N ASP A 217 22.65 15.73 6.12
CA ASP A 217 23.38 14.51 6.49
C ASP A 217 23.73 13.68 5.24
N GLU A 218 25.03 13.44 5.03
CA GLU A 218 25.54 12.74 3.84
C GLU A 218 25.10 11.28 3.81
N LEU A 219 25.10 10.59 4.96
CA LEU A 219 24.65 9.20 5.04
C LEU A 219 23.17 9.09 4.67
N ALA A 220 22.33 9.97 5.19
CA ALA A 220 20.91 9.98 4.90
C ALA A 220 20.65 10.27 3.41
N THR A 221 21.42 11.21 2.82
CA THR A 221 21.34 11.50 1.39
C THR A 221 21.71 10.30 0.55
N ALA A 222 22.80 9.60 0.86
CA ALA A 222 23.23 8.39 0.18
C ALA A 222 22.18 7.26 0.29
N LEU A 223 21.52 7.11 1.44
CA LEU A 223 20.43 6.13 1.63
C LEU A 223 19.20 6.45 0.77
N LEU A 224 18.86 7.72 0.59
CA LEU A 224 17.78 8.11 -0.32
C LEU A 224 18.16 7.88 -1.79
N ASP A 225 19.42 8.09 -2.17
CA ASP A 225 19.90 7.81 -3.52
C ASP A 225 19.91 6.28 -3.80
N GLU A 226 20.32 5.48 -2.82
CA GLU A 226 20.23 4.01 -2.89
C GLU A 226 18.76 3.57 -3.03
N THR A 227 17.85 4.19 -2.29
CA THR A 227 16.40 3.93 -2.38
C THR A 227 15.86 4.26 -3.77
N CYS A 228 16.25 5.40 -4.33
CA CYS A 228 15.90 5.81 -5.69
C CYS A 228 16.42 4.81 -6.73
N ALA A 229 17.66 4.32 -6.56
CA ALA A 229 18.22 3.31 -7.47
C ALA A 229 17.40 2.00 -7.46
N GLN A 230 16.95 1.55 -6.27
CA GLN A 230 16.09 0.36 -6.16
C GLN A 230 14.73 0.57 -6.84
N LEU A 231 14.08 1.70 -6.59
CA LEU A 231 12.81 2.04 -7.25
C LEU A 231 12.99 2.22 -8.76
N GLY A 232 14.09 2.84 -9.19
CA GLY A 232 14.46 3.01 -10.59
C GLY A 232 14.58 1.68 -11.33
N MET A 233 15.28 0.71 -10.73
CA MET A 233 15.40 -0.64 -11.27
C MET A 233 14.01 -1.31 -11.45
N LEU A 234 13.10 -1.14 -10.49
CA LEU A 234 11.74 -1.66 -10.61
C LEU A 234 10.96 -0.97 -11.73
N LEU A 235 11.05 0.36 -11.83
CA LEU A 235 10.39 1.15 -12.89
C LEU A 235 10.90 0.75 -14.29
N GLU A 236 12.22 0.59 -14.45
CA GLU A 236 12.83 0.11 -15.69
C GLU A 236 12.32 -1.29 -16.06
N GLY A 237 12.33 -2.21 -15.09
CA GLY A 237 11.81 -3.56 -15.28
C GLY A 237 10.33 -3.56 -15.70
N MET A 238 9.49 -2.74 -15.06
CA MET A 238 8.09 -2.60 -15.42
C MET A 238 7.91 -2.03 -16.85
N THR A 239 8.74 -1.06 -17.24
CA THR A 239 8.72 -0.50 -18.61
C THR A 239 9.11 -1.57 -19.63
N GLN A 240 10.14 -2.37 -19.37
CA GLN A 240 10.54 -3.51 -20.24
C GLN A 240 9.43 -4.57 -20.33
N LEU A 241 8.60 -4.71 -19.30
CA LEU A 241 7.42 -5.59 -19.28
C LEU A 241 6.19 -4.98 -19.97
N GLY A 242 6.34 -3.80 -20.59
CA GLY A 242 5.33 -3.15 -21.42
C GLY A 242 4.48 -2.09 -20.69
N ALA A 243 4.87 -1.67 -19.47
CA ALA A 243 4.20 -0.53 -18.84
C ALA A 243 4.65 0.78 -19.51
N ASP A 244 3.74 1.46 -20.18
CA ASP A 244 3.96 2.75 -20.85
C ASP A 244 3.61 3.95 -19.98
N ARG A 245 2.80 3.76 -18.96
CA ARG A 245 2.37 4.76 -17.96
C ARG A 245 2.44 4.14 -16.59
N ILE A 246 3.24 4.72 -15.71
CA ILE A 246 3.41 4.21 -14.34
C ILE A 246 3.04 5.32 -13.35
N ALA A 247 2.14 5.05 -12.41
CA ALA A 247 1.89 5.92 -11.28
C ALA A 247 2.68 5.42 -10.06
N LEU A 248 3.48 6.30 -9.47
CA LEU A 248 4.25 6.00 -8.26
C LEU A 248 3.42 6.40 -7.04
N LEU A 249 3.09 5.43 -6.20
CA LEU A 249 2.19 5.56 -5.06
C LEU A 249 2.90 5.27 -3.74
N GLY A 250 2.22 5.57 -2.62
CA GLY A 250 2.74 5.33 -1.28
C GLY A 250 3.62 6.46 -0.75
N GLY A 251 3.80 6.50 0.57
CA GLY A 251 4.48 7.63 1.24
C GLY A 251 5.94 7.80 0.84
N ILE A 252 6.69 6.72 0.61
CA ILE A 252 8.07 6.75 0.12
C ILE A 252 8.07 7.17 -1.36
N GLY A 253 7.24 6.53 -2.18
CA GLY A 253 7.13 6.81 -3.60
C GLY A 253 6.82 8.28 -3.88
N THR A 254 5.82 8.84 -3.23
CA THR A 254 5.43 10.24 -3.38
C THR A 254 6.57 11.21 -3.00
N ARG A 255 7.30 10.93 -1.91
CA ARG A 255 8.41 11.77 -1.47
C ARG A 255 9.62 11.70 -2.42
N LEU A 256 9.85 10.55 -3.06
CA LEU A 256 10.98 10.33 -3.98
C LEU A 256 10.65 10.60 -5.44
N ALA A 257 9.38 10.79 -5.81
CA ALA A 257 8.97 11.08 -7.18
C ALA A 257 9.77 12.23 -7.85
N PRO A 258 10.10 13.36 -7.18
CA PRO A 258 10.93 14.40 -7.78
C PRO A 258 12.34 13.94 -8.16
N ARG A 259 12.93 12.97 -7.45
CA ARG A 259 14.26 12.41 -7.75
C ARG A 259 14.22 11.38 -8.88
N LEU A 260 13.03 10.86 -9.19
CA LEU A 260 12.77 9.87 -10.25
C LEU A 260 12.16 10.51 -11.52
N GLY A 261 12.27 11.83 -11.67
CA GLY A 261 11.67 12.59 -12.77
C GLY A 261 12.18 12.27 -14.18
N HIS A 262 13.23 11.47 -14.31
CA HIS A 262 13.70 10.94 -15.59
C HIS A 262 12.85 9.75 -16.10
N PHE A 263 12.02 9.14 -15.23
CA PHE A 263 11.02 8.16 -15.64
C PHE A 263 9.72 8.85 -16.06
N HIS A 264 8.99 8.26 -17.00
CA HIS A 264 7.68 8.76 -17.42
C HIS A 264 6.59 8.41 -16.39
N LEU A 265 6.65 9.11 -15.23
CA LEU A 265 5.66 8.94 -14.17
C LEU A 265 4.43 9.80 -14.43
N VAL A 266 3.24 9.24 -14.15
CA VAL A 266 1.97 9.94 -14.25
C VAL A 266 1.34 10.13 -12.88
N ALA A 267 0.67 11.26 -12.68
CA ALA A 267 -0.08 11.49 -11.45
C ALA A 267 -1.32 10.58 -11.40
N PRO A 268 -1.61 9.93 -10.24
CA PRO A 268 -2.83 9.16 -10.10
C PRO A 268 -4.06 10.07 -10.19
N LYS A 269 -5.09 9.65 -10.94
CA LYS A 269 -6.32 10.44 -11.10
C LYS A 269 -7.22 10.39 -9.88
N ARG A 270 -7.30 9.21 -9.23
CA ARG A 270 -8.13 8.92 -8.05
C ARG A 270 -7.40 7.99 -7.10
N ASP A 271 -7.93 7.83 -5.89
CA ASP A 271 -7.42 6.94 -4.87
C ASP A 271 -7.93 5.49 -5.04
N ALA A 272 -7.42 4.57 -4.19
CA ALA A 272 -7.78 3.16 -4.20
C ALA A 272 -9.27 2.92 -3.87
N LEU A 273 -9.91 3.80 -3.07
CA LEU A 273 -11.34 3.71 -2.76
C LEU A 273 -12.19 3.90 -4.02
N GLU A 274 -11.83 4.88 -4.85
CA GLU A 274 -12.52 5.08 -6.14
C GLU A 274 -12.28 3.91 -7.09
N GLY A 275 -11.06 3.35 -7.09
CA GLY A 275 -10.76 2.15 -7.87
C GLY A 275 -11.58 0.94 -7.43
N ALA A 276 -11.78 0.74 -6.13
CA ALA A 276 -12.64 -0.30 -5.60
C ALA A 276 -14.13 -0.07 -5.98
N ILE A 277 -14.60 1.20 -5.99
CA ILE A 277 -15.95 1.53 -6.48
C ILE A 277 -16.08 1.21 -7.98
N LEU A 278 -15.10 1.58 -8.79
CA LEU A 278 -15.06 1.25 -10.23
C LEU A 278 -15.12 -0.27 -10.43
N PHE A 279 -14.34 -1.04 -9.64
CA PHE A 279 -14.36 -2.49 -9.68
C PHE A 279 -15.73 -3.07 -9.34
N ALA A 280 -16.42 -2.53 -8.33
CA ALA A 280 -17.77 -2.95 -7.96
C ALA A 280 -18.78 -2.73 -9.11
N ARG A 281 -18.64 -1.63 -9.86
CA ARG A 281 -19.60 -1.19 -10.90
C ARG A 281 -19.41 -1.90 -12.23
N THR A 282 -18.20 -2.34 -12.56
CA THR A 282 -17.82 -2.82 -13.89
C THR A 282 -17.75 -4.34 -13.91
N GLU A 283 -18.48 -4.98 -14.84
CA GLU A 283 -18.49 -6.46 -14.98
C GLU A 283 -17.25 -6.97 -15.76
N ALA A 284 -16.74 -6.19 -16.68
CA ALA A 284 -15.70 -6.60 -17.63
C ALA A 284 -14.25 -6.54 -17.12
N LEU A 285 -14.03 -6.21 -15.83
CA LEU A 285 -12.68 -6.16 -15.25
C LEU A 285 -12.20 -7.57 -14.90
N PRO A 286 -10.87 -7.85 -15.04
CA PRO A 286 -10.31 -9.16 -14.73
C PRO A 286 -10.51 -9.52 -13.26
N CYS A 287 -10.87 -10.78 -13.02
CA CYS A 287 -10.83 -11.36 -11.68
C CYS A 287 -9.40 -11.84 -11.38
N LEU A 288 -9.00 -11.78 -10.11
CA LEU A 288 -7.70 -12.32 -9.68
C LEU A 288 -7.64 -13.84 -9.83
N HIS A 289 -8.76 -14.48 -9.53
CA HIS A 289 -8.95 -15.94 -9.58
C HIS A 289 -10.26 -16.20 -10.33
N PRO A 290 -10.20 -16.63 -11.59
CA PRO A 290 -11.39 -16.95 -12.41
C PRO A 290 -12.12 -18.19 -11.95
#